data_b2e316d3c2a0cd606331959dadf62de4
#
_entry.id   b2e316d3c2a0cd606331959dadf62de4
#
_cell.length_a   1.000
_cell.length_b   1.000
_cell.length_c   1.000
_cell.angle_alpha   90.00
_cell.angle_beta   90.00
_cell.angle_gamma   90.00
#
_symmetry.space_group_name_H-M   'P 1'
#
loop_
_entity.id
_entity.type
_entity.pdbx_description
1 polymer ?
#
loop_
_entity_poly.entity_id
_entity_poly.type
_entity_poly.pdbx_seq_one_letter_code
_entity_poly.pdbx_strand_id
1 'polypeptide(L)'
;MWWYRALHLRVADALQTRPGAPGALLDAGCGTGGLLRRLAGTVHRGLFGLDFNPEAARRAGAKSGAYTTGGDANRLPFAAGSFGALVSLDVLCHRALDPAAALAEFHRVLQPGGVLVLNLPAFDWLHSAHDIRVHNERRFTAAKARVLLSEAGFTAVETRYWNALLLPLMILQRKILKSDAADKSDVAPFPPWLDAMLYAVTGLERMLTRIGLRYPAGGSVLVIATRP
;
A
#
# COMPACT_ATOMS: atom_id res chain seq x y z
N MET A 1 1.09 12.71 9.07
CA MET A 1 1.10 11.43 9.80
C MET A 1 2.28 10.60 9.33
N TRP A 2 3.14 10.17 10.23
CA TRP A 2 4.42 9.50 9.95
C TRP A 2 4.28 8.25 9.06
N TRP A 3 3.25 7.42 9.32
CA TRP A 3 3.08 6.15 8.64
C TRP A 3 2.88 6.30 7.13
N TYR A 4 1.97 7.18 6.70
CA TYR A 4 1.77 7.46 5.26
C TYR A 4 3.04 8.01 4.60
N ARG A 5 3.76 8.91 5.29
CA ARG A 5 5.03 9.47 4.79
C ARG A 5 6.07 8.36 4.59
N ALA A 6 6.17 7.44 5.56
CA ALA A 6 7.11 6.32 5.52
C ALA A 6 6.73 5.31 4.41
N LEU A 7 5.44 4.98 4.26
CA LEU A 7 4.94 4.10 3.21
C LEU A 7 5.19 4.67 1.81
N HIS A 8 4.80 5.94 1.59
CA HIS A 8 4.99 6.59 0.29
C HIS A 8 6.46 6.66 -0.14
N LEU A 9 7.40 6.81 0.81
CA LEU A 9 8.84 6.74 0.51
C LEU A 9 9.25 5.35 0.03
N ARG A 10 8.74 4.28 0.65
CA ARG A 10 9.04 2.91 0.25
C ARG A 10 8.46 2.56 -1.12
N VAL A 11 7.27 3.06 -1.41
CA VAL A 11 6.67 2.94 -2.75
C VAL A 11 7.51 3.68 -3.79
N ALA A 12 7.94 4.90 -3.49
CA ALA A 12 8.81 5.65 -4.39
C ALA A 12 10.14 4.93 -4.65
N ASP A 13 10.77 4.35 -3.61
CA ASP A 13 11.98 3.51 -3.76
C ASP A 13 11.71 2.28 -4.65
N ALA A 14 10.59 1.61 -4.43
CA ALA A 14 10.21 0.44 -5.23
C ALA A 14 10.05 0.80 -6.71
N LEU A 15 9.38 1.90 -7.01
CA LEU A 15 9.20 2.40 -8.38
C LEU A 15 10.48 2.94 -9.02
N GLN A 16 11.45 3.43 -8.22
CA GLN A 16 12.77 3.81 -8.71
C GLN A 16 13.63 2.61 -9.05
N THR A 17 13.58 1.55 -8.24
CA THR A 17 14.36 0.33 -8.48
C THR A 17 13.74 -0.57 -9.55
N ARG A 18 12.42 -0.55 -9.69
CA ARG A 18 11.64 -1.26 -10.72
C ARG A 18 10.59 -0.31 -11.29
N PRO A 19 10.95 0.48 -12.30
CA PRO A 19 10.03 1.48 -12.84
C PRO A 19 8.86 0.88 -13.62
N GLY A 20 8.92 -0.41 -13.97
CA GLY A 20 7.93 -1.09 -14.80
C GLY A 20 8.06 -0.72 -16.28
N ALA A 21 7.03 -1.06 -17.06
CA ALA A 21 6.94 -0.71 -18.47
C ALA A 21 6.74 0.82 -18.65
N PRO A 22 7.06 1.38 -19.82
CA PRO A 22 6.68 2.75 -20.16
C PRO A 22 5.17 2.99 -20.05
N GLY A 23 4.75 4.22 -19.81
CA GLY A 23 3.33 4.59 -19.75
C GLY A 23 2.88 5.08 -18.38
N ALA A 24 1.56 5.16 -18.20
CA ALA A 24 0.95 5.73 -17.00
C ALA A 24 1.09 4.84 -15.76
N LEU A 25 0.88 5.44 -14.60
CA LEU A 25 0.80 4.77 -13.29
C LEU A 25 -0.63 4.89 -12.75
N LEU A 26 -1.18 3.78 -12.29
CA LEU A 26 -2.45 3.71 -11.57
C LEU A 26 -2.22 3.54 -10.07
N ASP A 27 -2.88 4.36 -9.24
CA ASP A 27 -3.06 4.15 -7.80
C ASP A 27 -4.48 3.61 -7.57
N ALA A 28 -4.59 2.29 -7.40
CA ALA A 28 -5.87 1.60 -7.19
C ALA A 28 -6.19 1.54 -5.68
N GLY A 29 -7.19 2.33 -5.27
CA GLY A 29 -7.49 2.66 -3.89
C GLY A 29 -6.74 3.93 -3.45
N CYS A 30 -6.80 4.97 -4.25
CA CYS A 30 -5.98 6.18 -4.08
C CYS A 30 -6.41 7.04 -2.87
N GLY A 31 -7.54 6.73 -2.23
CA GLY A 31 -8.10 7.52 -1.14
C GLY A 31 -8.20 9.00 -1.52
N THR A 32 -7.70 9.88 -0.66
CA THR A 32 -7.67 11.33 -0.91
C THR A 32 -6.38 11.81 -1.62
N GLY A 33 -5.67 10.93 -2.32
CA GLY A 33 -4.57 11.27 -3.21
C GLY A 33 -3.23 11.61 -2.52
N GLY A 34 -2.98 11.05 -1.34
CA GLY A 34 -1.72 11.30 -0.62
C GLY A 34 -0.49 10.81 -1.37
N LEU A 35 -0.55 9.58 -1.91
CA LEU A 35 0.52 9.02 -2.74
C LEU A 35 0.62 9.74 -4.08
N LEU A 36 -0.50 9.95 -4.79
CA LEU A 36 -0.53 10.64 -6.09
C LEU A 36 0.13 12.01 -6.02
N ARG A 37 -0.20 12.83 -5.01
CA ARG A 37 0.44 14.12 -4.79
C ARG A 37 1.95 14.01 -4.61
N ARG A 38 2.42 12.97 -3.90
CA ARG A 38 3.84 12.75 -3.72
C ARG A 38 4.53 12.35 -5.02
N LEU A 39 3.90 11.47 -5.79
CA LEU A 39 4.44 10.98 -7.04
C LEU A 39 4.44 12.05 -8.14
N ALA A 40 3.48 12.97 -8.16
CA ALA A 40 3.42 14.07 -9.11
C ALA A 40 4.70 14.93 -9.17
N GLY A 41 5.46 15.01 -8.05
CA GLY A 41 6.74 15.70 -8.01
C GLY A 41 7.98 14.85 -8.32
N THR A 42 7.80 13.54 -8.56
CA THR A 42 8.93 12.59 -8.61
C THR A 42 8.92 11.63 -9.80
N VAL A 43 7.78 11.44 -10.45
CA VAL A 43 7.66 10.55 -11.62
C VAL A 43 7.23 11.33 -12.86
N HIS A 44 7.93 11.10 -13.99
CA HIS A 44 7.63 11.72 -15.28
C HIS A 44 6.71 10.83 -16.13
N ARG A 45 5.51 10.50 -15.59
CA ARG A 45 4.48 9.72 -16.28
C ARG A 45 3.09 10.18 -15.88
N GLY A 46 2.09 9.90 -16.71
CA GLY A 46 0.69 10.16 -16.38
C GLY A 46 0.27 9.45 -15.11
N LEU A 47 -0.38 10.15 -14.19
CA LEU A 47 -0.87 9.60 -12.93
C LEU A 47 -2.38 9.45 -12.99
N PHE A 48 -2.85 8.27 -12.64
CA PHE A 48 -4.25 7.92 -12.54
C PHE A 48 -4.57 7.41 -11.14
N GLY A 49 -5.75 7.70 -10.65
CA GLY A 49 -6.24 7.21 -9.38
C GLY A 49 -7.65 6.63 -9.51
N LEU A 50 -7.91 5.57 -8.76
CA LEU A 50 -9.24 5.01 -8.63
C LEU A 50 -9.52 4.79 -7.14
N ASP A 51 -10.71 5.14 -6.68
CA ASP A 51 -11.17 4.83 -5.34
C ASP A 51 -12.64 4.41 -5.36
N PHE A 52 -13.02 3.49 -4.47
CA PHE A 52 -14.40 3.05 -4.35
C PHE A 52 -15.33 4.20 -3.93
N ASN A 53 -14.81 5.15 -3.14
CA ASN A 53 -15.52 6.36 -2.75
C ASN A 53 -15.26 7.48 -3.79
N PRO A 54 -16.29 7.88 -4.61
CA PRO A 54 -16.11 8.89 -5.65
C PRO A 54 -15.69 10.26 -5.10
N GLU A 55 -16.10 10.61 -3.88
CA GLU A 55 -15.71 11.88 -3.25
C GLU A 55 -14.24 11.87 -2.84
N ALA A 56 -13.72 10.71 -2.37
CA ALA A 56 -12.28 10.56 -2.11
C ALA A 56 -11.48 10.70 -3.41
N ALA A 57 -11.91 10.04 -4.49
CA ALA A 57 -11.31 10.15 -5.82
C ALA A 57 -11.31 11.61 -6.32
N ARG A 58 -12.43 12.33 -6.19
CA ARG A 58 -12.52 13.76 -6.57
C ARG A 58 -11.51 14.61 -5.80
N ARG A 59 -11.39 14.40 -4.48
CA ARG A 59 -10.39 15.09 -3.64
C ARG A 59 -8.96 14.74 -4.04
N ALA A 60 -8.73 13.48 -4.41
CA ALA A 60 -7.42 13.03 -4.89
C ALA A 60 -6.98 13.78 -6.15
N GLY A 61 -7.87 13.91 -7.13
CA GLY A 61 -7.62 14.67 -8.34
C GLY A 61 -7.30 16.14 -8.07
N ALA A 62 -8.16 16.82 -7.29
CA ALA A 62 -7.95 18.21 -6.90
C ALA A 62 -6.63 18.45 -6.17
N LYS A 63 -6.20 17.49 -5.36
CA LYS A 63 -4.97 17.59 -4.55
C LYS A 63 -3.70 17.29 -5.32
N SER A 64 -3.74 16.39 -6.28
CA SER A 64 -2.55 15.84 -6.95
C SER A 64 -2.39 16.30 -8.40
N GLY A 65 -3.46 16.78 -9.05
CA GLY A 65 -3.51 17.02 -10.49
C GLY A 65 -3.59 15.75 -11.34
N ALA A 66 -3.75 14.57 -10.71
CA ALA A 66 -3.90 13.29 -11.40
C ALA A 66 -5.32 13.13 -11.98
N TYR A 67 -5.45 12.28 -13.00
CA TYR A 67 -6.77 11.83 -13.48
C TYR A 67 -7.36 10.82 -12.51
N THR A 68 -8.50 11.13 -11.89
CA THR A 68 -9.10 10.27 -10.87
C THR A 68 -10.55 9.95 -11.18
N THR A 69 -10.97 8.74 -10.82
CA THR A 69 -12.35 8.27 -11.00
C THR A 69 -12.80 7.42 -9.82
N GLY A 70 -14.11 7.43 -9.57
CA GLY A 70 -14.75 6.45 -8.71
C GLY A 70 -14.83 5.10 -9.42
N GLY A 71 -14.61 3.98 -8.70
CA GLY A 71 -14.71 2.65 -9.27
C GLY A 71 -14.33 1.54 -8.30
N ASP A 72 -14.60 0.30 -8.73
CA ASP A 72 -14.31 -0.91 -7.97
C ASP A 72 -13.01 -1.55 -8.46
N ALA A 73 -12.10 -1.85 -7.55
CA ALA A 73 -10.84 -2.53 -7.87
C ALA A 73 -11.06 -4.01 -8.29
N ASN A 74 -12.22 -4.61 -7.96
CA ASN A 74 -12.61 -5.92 -8.49
C ASN A 74 -12.97 -5.87 -9.99
N ARG A 75 -13.22 -4.67 -10.55
CA ARG A 75 -13.57 -4.47 -11.96
C ARG A 75 -13.12 -3.09 -12.41
N LEU A 76 -11.87 -2.98 -12.82
CA LEU A 76 -11.26 -1.71 -13.20
C LEU A 76 -11.82 -1.16 -14.52
N PRO A 77 -12.26 0.11 -14.59
CA PRO A 77 -12.82 0.72 -15.79
C PRO A 77 -11.74 1.16 -16.79
N PHE A 78 -10.69 0.36 -16.94
CA PHE A 78 -9.57 0.65 -17.85
C PHE A 78 -9.36 -0.52 -18.83
N ALA A 79 -8.86 -0.21 -20.01
CA ALA A 79 -8.52 -1.22 -21.01
C ALA A 79 -7.32 -2.09 -20.54
N ALA A 80 -7.20 -3.29 -21.11
CA ALA A 80 -6.03 -4.14 -20.86
C ALA A 80 -4.74 -3.43 -21.33
N GLY A 81 -3.66 -3.58 -20.57
CA GLY A 81 -2.36 -3.03 -20.93
C GLY A 81 -2.29 -1.48 -20.90
N SER A 82 -3.14 -0.81 -20.14
CA SER A 82 -3.17 0.67 -20.06
C SER A 82 -2.02 1.25 -19.22
N PHE A 83 -1.45 0.49 -18.30
CA PHE A 83 -0.52 1.03 -17.30
C PHE A 83 0.82 0.32 -17.31
N GLY A 84 1.90 1.09 -17.22
CA GLY A 84 3.25 0.55 -17.02
C GLY A 84 3.58 0.25 -15.56
N ALA A 85 2.83 0.83 -14.62
CA ALA A 85 2.94 0.58 -13.19
C ALA A 85 1.57 0.68 -12.50
N LEU A 86 1.37 -0.12 -11.47
CA LEU A 86 0.19 -0.08 -10.61
C LEU A 86 0.60 -0.15 -9.15
N VAL A 87 0.01 0.71 -8.33
CA VAL A 87 0.20 0.72 -6.88
C VAL A 87 -1.16 0.48 -6.23
N SER A 88 -1.21 -0.33 -5.16
CA SER A 88 -2.42 -0.48 -4.35
C SER A 88 -2.02 -0.70 -2.88
N LEU A 89 -2.41 0.24 -2.03
CA LEU A 89 -1.94 0.32 -0.65
C LEU A 89 -3.08 0.04 0.32
N ASP A 90 -2.99 -1.09 1.04
CA ASP A 90 -3.98 -1.55 2.03
C ASP A 90 -5.41 -1.66 1.49
N VAL A 91 -5.55 -2.08 0.24
CA VAL A 91 -6.84 -2.28 -0.43
C VAL A 91 -7.27 -3.75 -0.41
N LEU A 92 -6.34 -4.68 -0.69
CA LEU A 92 -6.63 -6.13 -0.74
C LEU A 92 -7.07 -6.72 0.61
N CYS A 93 -6.88 -6.00 1.70
CA CYS A 93 -7.32 -6.40 3.04
C CYS A 93 -8.79 -6.10 3.33
N HIS A 94 -9.44 -5.24 2.55
CA HIS A 94 -10.84 -4.84 2.78
C HIS A 94 -11.83 -5.96 2.52
N ARG A 95 -12.88 -6.02 3.34
CA ARG A 95 -13.94 -7.02 3.28
C ARG A 95 -14.65 -7.07 1.93
N ALA A 96 -14.95 -5.91 1.37
CA ALA A 96 -15.71 -5.78 0.12
C ALA A 96 -14.90 -6.18 -1.14
N LEU A 97 -13.60 -6.43 -0.99
CA LEU A 97 -12.72 -6.77 -2.10
C LEU A 97 -12.48 -8.29 -2.16
N ASP A 98 -12.55 -8.87 -3.34
CA ASP A 98 -12.03 -10.20 -3.64
C ASP A 98 -10.57 -10.06 -4.12
N PRO A 99 -9.58 -10.53 -3.34
CA PRO A 99 -8.18 -10.40 -3.72
C PRO A 99 -7.83 -11.07 -5.05
N ALA A 100 -8.45 -12.19 -5.39
CA ALA A 100 -8.19 -12.89 -6.65
C ALA A 100 -8.74 -12.09 -7.84
N ALA A 101 -9.97 -11.60 -7.74
CA ALA A 101 -10.58 -10.74 -8.76
C ALA A 101 -9.79 -9.45 -8.96
N ALA A 102 -9.42 -8.76 -7.88
CA ALA A 102 -8.63 -7.53 -7.95
C ALA A 102 -7.25 -7.76 -8.58
N LEU A 103 -6.55 -8.83 -8.21
CA LEU A 103 -5.25 -9.16 -8.79
C LEU A 103 -5.34 -9.55 -10.27
N ALA A 104 -6.40 -10.25 -10.69
CA ALA A 104 -6.67 -10.52 -12.10
C ALA A 104 -6.88 -9.22 -12.90
N GLU A 105 -7.60 -8.24 -12.33
CA GLU A 105 -7.78 -6.93 -12.93
C GLU A 105 -6.48 -6.12 -12.96
N PHE A 106 -5.68 -6.16 -11.88
CA PHE A 106 -4.36 -5.51 -11.85
C PHE A 106 -3.44 -6.10 -12.92
N HIS A 107 -3.44 -7.44 -13.06
CA HIS A 107 -2.70 -8.11 -14.11
C HIS A 107 -3.21 -7.71 -15.50
N ARG A 108 -4.52 -7.67 -15.72
CA ARG A 108 -5.13 -7.31 -17.01
C ARG A 108 -4.75 -5.89 -17.45
N VAL A 109 -4.83 -4.91 -16.56
CA VAL A 109 -4.61 -3.49 -16.92
C VAL A 109 -3.12 -3.09 -16.98
N LEU A 110 -2.22 -3.85 -16.36
CA LEU A 110 -0.79 -3.64 -16.52
C LEU A 110 -0.34 -4.08 -17.92
N GLN A 111 0.68 -3.44 -18.47
CA GLN A 111 1.37 -3.87 -19.69
C GLN A 111 2.30 -5.07 -19.38
N PRO A 112 2.68 -5.90 -20.37
CA PRO A 112 3.81 -6.80 -20.23
C PRO A 112 5.07 -6.05 -19.75
N GLY A 113 5.78 -6.60 -18.77
CA GLY A 113 6.88 -5.91 -18.09
C GLY A 113 6.42 -4.84 -17.08
N GLY A 114 5.14 -4.60 -16.94
CA GLY A 114 4.57 -3.67 -15.95
C GLY A 114 4.79 -4.13 -14.51
N VAL A 115 4.96 -3.18 -13.60
CA VAL A 115 5.23 -3.44 -12.19
C VAL A 115 3.99 -3.22 -11.32
N LEU A 116 3.74 -4.14 -10.40
CA LEU A 116 2.76 -4.02 -9.32
C LEU A 116 3.47 -3.78 -8.00
N VAL A 117 3.06 -2.76 -7.25
CA VAL A 117 3.51 -2.49 -5.87
C VAL A 117 2.32 -2.54 -4.94
N LEU A 118 2.35 -3.44 -3.94
CA LEU A 118 1.32 -3.54 -2.92
C LEU A 118 1.88 -3.24 -1.54
N ASN A 119 1.05 -2.63 -0.69
CA ASN A 119 1.22 -2.70 0.76
C ASN A 119 0.08 -3.50 1.36
N LEU A 120 0.43 -4.43 2.24
CA LEU A 120 -0.52 -5.34 2.88
C LEU A 120 -0.29 -5.33 4.40
N PRO A 121 -1.34 -5.25 5.24
CA PRO A 121 -1.18 -5.40 6.68
C PRO A 121 -0.69 -6.81 7.01
N ALA A 122 0.30 -6.90 7.91
CA ALA A 122 0.93 -8.18 8.22
C ALA A 122 0.24 -8.89 9.39
N PHE A 123 0.28 -10.23 9.35
CA PHE A 123 -0.08 -11.18 10.39
C PHE A 123 -1.48 -11.07 10.99
N ASP A 124 -2.26 -12.13 10.88
CA ASP A 124 -3.63 -12.23 11.42
C ASP A 124 -3.66 -12.00 12.95
N TRP A 125 -2.62 -12.42 13.67
CA TRP A 125 -2.52 -12.22 15.12
C TRP A 125 -2.31 -10.75 15.55
N LEU A 126 -1.99 -9.82 14.60
CA LEU A 126 -1.97 -8.37 14.82
C LEU A 126 -3.34 -7.71 14.59
N HIS A 127 -4.38 -8.48 14.29
CA HIS A 127 -5.72 -7.93 14.10
C HIS A 127 -6.20 -7.19 15.35
N SER A 128 -6.84 -6.04 15.17
CA SER A 128 -7.21 -5.13 16.25
C SER A 128 -8.54 -4.42 15.96
N ALA A 129 -9.06 -3.68 16.94
CA ALA A 129 -10.26 -2.84 16.78
C ALA A 129 -10.12 -1.82 15.63
N HIS A 130 -8.89 -1.38 15.32
CA HIS A 130 -8.63 -0.53 14.15
C HIS A 130 -9.04 -1.23 12.85
N ASP A 131 -8.67 -2.51 12.66
CA ASP A 131 -8.99 -3.27 11.46
C ASP A 131 -10.51 -3.39 11.27
N ILE A 132 -11.24 -3.65 12.36
CA ILE A 132 -12.70 -3.73 12.32
C ILE A 132 -13.30 -2.40 11.85
N ARG A 133 -12.81 -1.28 12.40
CA ARG A 133 -13.30 0.07 12.08
C ARG A 133 -13.06 0.47 10.62
N VAL A 134 -11.92 0.08 10.05
CA VAL A 134 -11.60 0.36 8.65
C VAL A 134 -12.00 -0.78 7.71
N HIS A 135 -12.82 -1.75 8.20
CA HIS A 135 -13.31 -2.90 7.45
C HIS A 135 -12.20 -3.78 6.84
N ASN A 136 -11.05 -3.85 7.50
CA ASN A 136 -9.99 -4.79 7.16
C ASN A 136 -10.34 -6.17 7.72
N GLU A 137 -10.53 -7.13 6.84
CA GLU A 137 -10.88 -8.50 7.20
C GLU A 137 -9.67 -9.44 7.12
N ARG A 138 -8.68 -9.08 6.32
CA ARG A 138 -7.55 -9.95 5.99
C ARG A 138 -6.23 -9.31 6.34
N ARG A 139 -5.30 -10.17 6.77
CA ARG A 139 -3.90 -9.83 6.95
C ARG A 139 -3.03 -10.89 6.27
N PHE A 140 -1.83 -10.52 5.92
CA PHE A 140 -0.99 -11.32 5.03
C PHE A 140 0.35 -11.64 5.68
N THR A 141 0.90 -12.79 5.34
CA THR A 141 2.34 -13.05 5.50
C THR A 141 3.03 -12.87 4.16
N ALA A 142 4.34 -12.68 4.18
CA ALA A 142 5.15 -12.63 2.96
C ALA A 142 4.96 -13.88 2.08
N ALA A 143 4.80 -15.06 2.71
CA ALA A 143 4.55 -16.31 2.01
C ALA A 143 3.17 -16.33 1.35
N LYS A 144 2.10 -16.02 2.10
CA LYS A 144 0.73 -15.92 1.55
C LYS A 144 0.65 -14.93 0.39
N ALA A 145 1.27 -13.75 0.53
CA ALA A 145 1.29 -12.75 -0.52
C ALA A 145 2.00 -13.25 -1.78
N ARG A 146 3.13 -13.97 -1.63
CA ARG A 146 3.86 -14.53 -2.77
C ARG A 146 3.03 -15.57 -3.52
N VAL A 147 2.38 -16.50 -2.81
CA VAL A 147 1.52 -17.52 -3.41
C VAL A 147 0.39 -16.85 -4.19
N LEU A 148 -0.34 -15.93 -3.54
CA LEU A 148 -1.48 -15.24 -4.14
C LEU A 148 -1.12 -14.49 -5.44
N LEU A 149 0.03 -13.81 -5.47
CA LEU A 149 0.48 -13.12 -6.67
C LEU A 149 0.95 -14.09 -7.76
N SER A 150 1.61 -15.19 -7.38
CA SER A 150 2.02 -16.21 -8.36
C SER A 150 0.82 -16.89 -9.01
N GLU A 151 -0.22 -17.18 -8.24
CA GLU A 151 -1.48 -17.75 -8.74
C GLU A 151 -2.21 -16.75 -9.66
N ALA A 152 -2.09 -15.45 -9.44
CA ALA A 152 -2.60 -14.40 -10.30
C ALA A 152 -1.74 -14.13 -11.56
N GLY A 153 -0.67 -14.92 -11.79
CA GLY A 153 0.17 -14.83 -12.98
C GLY A 153 1.33 -13.83 -12.89
N PHE A 154 1.56 -13.22 -11.74
CA PHE A 154 2.71 -12.33 -11.56
C PHE A 154 4.01 -13.11 -11.34
N THR A 155 5.11 -12.54 -11.86
CA THR A 155 6.47 -13.09 -11.74
C THR A 155 7.38 -12.14 -10.96
N ALA A 156 8.62 -12.57 -10.68
CA ALA A 156 9.61 -11.80 -9.94
C ALA A 156 9.06 -11.20 -8.63
N VAL A 157 8.23 -11.98 -7.93
CA VAL A 157 7.55 -11.54 -6.70
C VAL A 157 8.53 -11.38 -5.56
N GLU A 158 8.79 -10.15 -5.19
CA GLU A 158 9.59 -9.77 -4.03
C GLU A 158 8.69 -9.31 -2.88
N THR A 159 8.95 -9.81 -1.66
CA THR A 159 8.21 -9.45 -0.46
C THR A 159 9.17 -8.97 0.62
N ARG A 160 8.84 -7.86 1.27
CA ARG A 160 9.66 -7.27 2.35
C ARG A 160 8.76 -6.86 3.51
N TYR A 161 9.05 -7.36 4.71
CA TYR A 161 8.45 -6.79 5.90
C TYR A 161 9.01 -5.41 6.18
N TRP A 162 8.16 -4.51 6.65
CA TRP A 162 8.56 -3.20 7.12
C TRP A 162 7.69 -2.78 8.32
N ASN A 163 8.03 -1.66 8.94
CA ASN A 163 7.54 -1.26 10.24
C ASN A 163 7.89 -2.33 11.30
N ALA A 164 9.12 -2.85 11.19
CA ALA A 164 9.65 -3.93 12.01
C ALA A 164 10.21 -3.42 13.34
N LEU A 165 10.92 -2.30 13.33
CA LEU A 165 11.48 -1.70 14.54
C LEU A 165 10.39 -1.21 15.51
N LEU A 166 9.23 -0.82 14.99
CA LEU A 166 8.06 -0.42 15.79
C LEU A 166 7.12 -1.58 16.11
N LEU A 167 7.39 -2.79 15.61
CA LEU A 167 6.54 -3.96 15.85
C LEU A 167 6.36 -4.28 17.34
N PRO A 168 7.40 -4.27 18.21
CA PRO A 168 7.21 -4.49 19.64
C PRO A 168 6.26 -3.48 20.28
N LEU A 169 6.37 -2.20 19.90
CA LEU A 169 5.46 -1.15 20.38
C LEU A 169 4.01 -1.39 19.91
N MET A 170 3.83 -1.81 18.66
CA MET A 170 2.51 -2.16 18.12
C MET A 170 1.88 -3.35 18.86
N ILE A 171 2.68 -4.36 19.20
CA ILE A 171 2.23 -5.53 19.99
C ILE A 171 1.79 -5.07 21.38
N LEU A 172 2.62 -4.28 22.05
CA LEU A 172 2.33 -3.73 23.37
C LEU A 172 1.01 -2.94 23.35
N GLN A 173 0.86 -2.03 22.41
CA GLN A 173 -0.35 -1.21 22.27
C GLN A 173 -1.61 -2.05 22.00
N ARG A 174 -1.52 -3.05 21.12
CA ARG A 174 -2.68 -3.83 20.67
C ARG A 174 -3.08 -4.95 21.64
N LYS A 175 -2.13 -5.55 22.36
CA LYS A 175 -2.38 -6.71 23.21
C LYS A 175 -2.40 -6.41 24.71
N ILE A 176 -1.62 -5.43 25.17
CA ILE A 176 -1.45 -5.15 26.59
C ILE A 176 -2.25 -3.90 26.98
N LEU A 177 -2.17 -2.84 26.19
CA LEU A 177 -2.94 -1.62 26.41
C LEU A 177 -4.30 -1.75 25.71
N LYS A 178 -5.06 -2.84 25.97
CA LYS A 178 -6.47 -2.92 25.56
C LYS A 178 -7.19 -1.69 26.14
N SER A 179 -7.15 -0.60 25.41
CA SER A 179 -7.91 0.58 25.75
C SER A 179 -9.37 0.26 25.44
N ASP A 180 -10.25 0.33 26.44
CA ASP A 180 -11.70 0.43 26.30
C ASP A 180 -12.13 1.68 25.53
N ALA A 181 -11.19 2.41 24.97
CA ALA A 181 -11.42 3.54 24.09
C ALA A 181 -11.92 3.08 22.72
N ALA A 182 -13.12 2.46 22.72
CA ALA A 182 -13.90 2.21 21.51
C ALA A 182 -14.14 3.51 20.68
N ASP A 183 -13.86 4.67 21.26
CA ASP A 183 -14.16 5.99 20.69
C ASP A 183 -12.95 6.78 20.15
N LYS A 184 -11.72 6.37 20.40
CA LYS A 184 -10.57 7.12 19.87
C LYS A 184 -10.02 6.48 18.60
N SER A 185 -10.16 7.20 17.49
CA SER A 185 -9.58 6.84 16.21
C SER A 185 -8.05 6.72 16.31
N ASP A 186 -7.47 5.56 15.94
CA ASP A 186 -6.01 5.40 15.76
C ASP A 186 -5.44 6.34 14.66
N VAL A 187 -6.32 7.06 13.98
CA VAL A 187 -6.01 8.08 12.97
C VAL A 187 -5.97 9.49 13.60
N ALA A 188 -6.09 9.61 14.94
CA ALA A 188 -5.87 10.90 15.58
C ALA A 188 -4.42 11.34 15.35
N PRO A 189 -4.18 12.63 15.03
CA PRO A 189 -2.82 13.13 14.85
C PRO A 189 -2.00 12.92 16.14
N PHE A 190 -0.87 12.28 16.03
CA PHE A 190 0.09 12.21 17.13
C PHE A 190 0.64 13.61 17.44
N PRO A 191 1.04 13.88 18.69
CA PRO A 191 1.83 15.07 19.01
C PRO A 191 3.01 15.19 18.02
N PRO A 192 3.34 16.40 17.54
CA PRO A 192 4.35 16.59 16.48
C PRO A 192 5.71 15.93 16.78
N TRP A 193 6.14 15.95 18.03
CA TRP A 193 7.40 15.31 18.43
C TRP A 193 7.35 13.78 18.30
N LEU A 194 6.22 13.17 18.66
CA LEU A 194 6.02 11.72 18.55
C LEU A 194 5.92 11.29 17.08
N ASP A 195 5.16 12.04 16.24
CA ASP A 195 5.11 11.83 14.80
C ASP A 195 6.51 11.88 14.16
N ALA A 196 7.32 12.86 14.56
CA ALA A 196 8.70 13.00 14.10
C ALA A 196 9.60 11.84 14.55
N MET A 197 9.49 11.42 15.81
CA MET A 197 10.25 10.29 16.36
C MET A 197 9.90 8.97 15.63
N LEU A 198 8.62 8.66 15.49
CA LEU A 198 8.16 7.45 14.80
C LEU A 198 8.59 7.46 13.34
N TYR A 199 8.55 8.63 12.70
CA TYR A 199 9.05 8.79 11.33
C TYR A 199 10.56 8.57 11.24
N ALA A 200 11.35 9.07 12.20
CA ALA A 200 12.80 8.87 12.25
C ALA A 200 13.17 7.38 12.39
N VAL A 201 12.45 6.64 13.27
CA VAL A 201 12.64 5.19 13.43
C VAL A 201 12.38 4.45 12.12
N THR A 202 11.29 4.79 11.42
CA THR A 202 11.01 4.16 10.09
C THR A 202 11.98 4.62 9.01
N GLY A 203 12.58 5.79 9.16
CA GLY A 203 13.66 6.29 8.32
C GLY A 203 14.94 5.48 8.49
N LEU A 204 15.33 5.20 9.74
CA LEU A 204 16.44 4.30 10.07
C LEU A 204 16.22 2.90 9.48
N GLU A 205 15.03 2.33 9.71
CA GLU A 205 14.66 1.03 9.14
C GLU A 205 14.81 1.00 7.62
N ARG A 206 14.33 2.05 6.93
CA ARG A 206 14.45 2.18 5.47
C ARG A 206 15.91 2.25 5.02
N MET A 207 16.77 2.97 5.76
CA MET A 207 18.22 3.03 5.49
C MET A 207 18.86 1.65 5.63
N LEU A 208 18.57 0.92 6.70
CA LEU A 208 19.06 -0.43 6.93
C LEU A 208 18.58 -1.41 5.83
N THR A 209 17.34 -1.27 5.38
CA THR A 209 16.82 -2.07 4.26
C THR A 209 17.56 -1.77 2.95
N ARG A 210 17.96 -0.52 2.70
CA ARG A 210 18.71 -0.13 1.50
C ARG A 210 20.12 -0.73 1.45
N ILE A 211 20.75 -0.94 2.61
CA ILE A 211 22.07 -1.62 2.71
C ILE A 211 21.94 -3.15 2.82
N GLY A 212 20.73 -3.70 2.56
CA GLY A 212 20.51 -5.14 2.41
C GLY A 212 19.90 -5.85 3.62
N LEU A 213 19.64 -5.16 4.75
CA LEU A 213 19.00 -5.80 5.90
C LEU A 213 17.58 -6.24 5.56
N ARG A 214 17.24 -7.48 5.90
CA ARG A 214 15.90 -8.06 5.75
C ARG A 214 15.31 -8.35 7.11
N TYR A 215 14.07 -7.91 7.35
CA TYR A 215 13.39 -8.17 8.60
C TYR A 215 12.53 -9.43 8.49
N PRO A 216 12.57 -10.34 9.49
CA PRO A 216 11.75 -11.56 9.49
C PRO A 216 10.27 -11.29 9.77
N ALA A 217 9.95 -10.13 10.36
CA ALA A 217 8.59 -9.72 10.68
C ALA A 217 8.47 -8.18 10.66
N GLY A 218 7.25 -7.67 10.55
CA GLY A 218 6.94 -6.23 10.58
C GLY A 218 5.44 -5.99 10.63
N GLY A 219 5.01 -4.76 10.79
CA GLY A 219 3.58 -4.40 10.81
C GLY A 219 2.91 -4.51 9.45
N SER A 220 3.69 -4.49 8.36
CA SER A 220 3.20 -4.56 6.98
C SER A 220 4.15 -5.34 6.08
N VAL A 221 3.63 -5.83 4.96
CA VAL A 221 4.38 -6.47 3.87
C VAL A 221 4.30 -5.57 2.64
N LEU A 222 5.44 -5.07 2.18
CA LEU A 222 5.58 -4.46 0.86
C LEU A 222 5.84 -5.57 -0.16
N VAL A 223 5.09 -5.58 -1.24
CA VAL A 223 5.21 -6.55 -2.33
C VAL A 223 5.51 -5.81 -3.61
N ILE A 224 6.46 -6.32 -4.38
CA ILE A 224 6.78 -5.85 -5.72
C ILE A 224 6.75 -7.05 -6.64
N ALA A 225 6.01 -6.97 -7.73
CA ALA A 225 5.87 -8.06 -8.70
C ALA A 225 5.83 -7.51 -10.13
N THR A 226 6.06 -8.37 -11.11
CA THR A 226 6.08 -7.98 -12.52
C THR A 226 5.03 -8.79 -13.28
N ARG A 227 4.27 -8.16 -14.17
CA ARG A 227 3.50 -8.84 -15.19
C ARG A 227 4.45 -9.37 -16.27
N PRO A 228 4.49 -10.69 -16.57
CA PRO A 228 5.33 -11.25 -17.65
C PRO A 228 4.97 -10.73 -19.04
#